data_f5348c9e19855ab4ad3a0f942f82fa6c
#
_entry.id   f5348c9e19855ab4ad3a0f942f82fa6c
#
_cell.length_a   1.000
_cell.length_b   1.000
_cell.length_c   1.000
_cell.angle_alpha   90.00
_cell.angle_beta   90.00
_cell.angle_gamma   90.00
#
_symmetry.space_group_name_H-M   'P 1'
#
loop_
_entity.id
_entity.type
_entity.pdbx_description
1 polymer ?
#
loop_
_entity_poly.entity_id
_entity_poly.type
_entity_poly.pdbx_seq_one_letter_code
_entity_poly.pdbx_strand_id
1 'polypeptide(L)'
;MLHLETPHLVLELVDPHSPPYDLLTVFNSNPDFLEATRGEALSAFDLPDVKTFIQTATSHAYNRCLAIRLRETGALIGAVVVVAPHTGQPYPWLGLLILDSAWQGRGLGAEAVQAIEEGLTQEGWTEVHLCVLEASSRARAFWERQGYTVYGERRDREGRACWLLRKSLVMGEPQHG
;
A
#
# COMPACT_ATOMS: atom_id res chain seq x y z
N MET A 1 -1.50 14.16 4.44
CA MET A 1 -1.14 13.53 3.16
C MET A 1 -2.43 13.21 2.39
N LEU A 2 -2.86 14.14 1.54
CA LEU A 2 -4.09 14.02 0.75
C LEU A 2 -3.82 14.03 -0.76
N HIS A 3 -2.69 14.58 -1.16
CA HIS A 3 -2.24 14.70 -2.54
C HIS A 3 -0.72 14.74 -2.57
N LEU A 4 -0.12 13.86 -3.37
CA LEU A 4 1.32 13.76 -3.55
C LEU A 4 1.64 13.74 -5.04
N GLU A 5 2.68 14.44 -5.44
CA GLU A 5 3.17 14.45 -6.81
C GLU A 5 4.63 14.00 -6.86
N THR A 6 4.93 13.23 -7.90
CA THR A 6 6.28 12.78 -8.23
C THR A 6 6.56 13.08 -9.71
N PRO A 7 7.75 12.79 -10.25
CA PRO A 7 8.00 12.96 -11.67
C PRO A 7 7.00 12.25 -12.59
N HIS A 8 6.53 11.05 -12.22
CA HIS A 8 5.66 10.25 -13.08
C HIS A 8 4.27 9.98 -12.51
N LEU A 9 4.05 10.21 -11.20
CA LEU A 9 2.83 9.83 -10.51
C LEU A 9 2.13 11.01 -9.83
N VAL A 10 0.82 10.87 -9.71
CA VAL A 10 -0.02 11.65 -8.79
C VAL A 10 -0.75 10.65 -7.89
N LEU A 11 -0.63 10.82 -6.57
CA LEU A 11 -1.37 10.06 -5.58
C LEU A 11 -2.41 10.98 -4.96
N GLU A 12 -3.67 10.58 -5.03
CA GLU A 12 -4.80 11.40 -4.56
C GLU A 12 -5.78 10.61 -3.72
N LEU A 13 -6.40 11.28 -2.75
CA LEU A 13 -7.34 10.65 -1.84
C LEU A 13 -8.56 10.10 -2.60
N VAL A 14 -8.91 8.85 -2.30
CA VAL A 14 -10.12 8.20 -2.82
C VAL A 14 -11.29 8.52 -1.90
N ASP A 15 -12.42 8.98 -2.49
CA ASP A 15 -13.69 9.03 -1.79
C ASP A 15 -14.26 7.60 -1.62
N PRO A 16 -14.41 7.09 -0.39
CA PRO A 16 -14.91 5.74 -0.16
C PRO A 16 -16.37 5.55 -0.58
N HIS A 17 -17.13 6.62 -0.74
CA HIS A 17 -18.52 6.56 -1.20
C HIS A 17 -18.64 6.52 -2.72
N SER A 18 -17.59 7.02 -3.41
CA SER A 18 -17.51 7.08 -4.88
C SER A 18 -16.11 6.71 -5.37
N PRO A 19 -15.63 5.47 -5.12
CA PRO A 19 -14.31 5.06 -5.55
C PRO A 19 -14.22 5.02 -7.09
N PRO A 20 -13.03 5.31 -7.66
CA PRO A 20 -12.82 5.22 -9.11
C PRO A 20 -13.07 3.79 -9.64
N TYR A 21 -13.87 3.67 -10.69
CA TYR A 21 -14.19 2.37 -11.29
C TYR A 21 -12.97 1.64 -11.84
N ASP A 22 -11.94 2.37 -12.26
CA ASP A 22 -10.70 1.80 -12.80
C ASP A 22 -9.93 0.94 -11.78
N LEU A 23 -10.22 1.09 -10.47
CA LEU A 23 -9.70 0.19 -9.44
C LEU A 23 -10.11 -1.27 -9.66
N LEU A 24 -11.25 -1.50 -10.32
CA LEU A 24 -11.69 -2.84 -10.70
C LEU A 24 -10.65 -3.55 -11.56
N THR A 25 -10.13 -2.85 -12.57
CA THR A 25 -9.09 -3.39 -13.45
C THR A 25 -7.79 -3.65 -12.67
N VAL A 26 -7.39 -2.73 -11.81
CA VAL A 26 -6.19 -2.87 -10.98
C VAL A 26 -6.30 -4.12 -10.10
N PHE A 27 -7.39 -4.28 -9.38
CA PHE A 27 -7.57 -5.41 -8.47
C PHE A 27 -7.61 -6.74 -9.23
N ASN A 28 -8.36 -6.82 -10.32
CA ASN A 28 -8.53 -8.04 -11.10
C ASN A 28 -7.28 -8.41 -11.92
N SER A 29 -6.36 -7.50 -12.15
CA SER A 29 -5.10 -7.79 -12.84
C SER A 29 -4.05 -8.49 -11.95
N ASN A 30 -4.32 -8.65 -10.65
CA ASN A 30 -3.37 -9.15 -9.67
C ASN A 30 -3.82 -10.49 -9.08
N PRO A 31 -3.35 -11.64 -9.59
CA PRO A 31 -3.73 -12.96 -9.06
C PRO A 31 -3.40 -13.14 -7.57
N ASP A 32 -2.22 -12.69 -7.13
CA ASP A 32 -1.80 -12.78 -5.72
C ASP A 32 -2.74 -11.99 -4.79
N PHE A 33 -3.22 -10.83 -5.25
CA PHE A 33 -4.19 -10.04 -4.50
C PHE A 33 -5.56 -10.73 -4.44
N LEU A 34 -6.02 -11.31 -5.56
CA LEU A 34 -7.26 -12.08 -5.61
C LEU A 34 -7.19 -13.29 -4.67
N GLU A 35 -6.09 -14.03 -4.69
CA GLU A 35 -5.87 -15.16 -3.79
C GLU A 35 -5.89 -14.71 -2.32
N ALA A 36 -5.19 -13.63 -2.00
CA ALA A 36 -5.13 -13.10 -0.64
C ALA A 36 -6.48 -12.61 -0.10
N THR A 37 -7.36 -12.12 -0.97
CA THR A 37 -8.64 -11.50 -0.59
C THR A 37 -9.86 -12.40 -0.82
N ARG A 38 -9.80 -13.30 -1.81
CA ARG A 38 -10.90 -14.17 -2.24
C ARG A 38 -10.64 -15.66 -2.01
N GLY A 39 -9.43 -16.03 -1.61
CA GLY A 39 -9.02 -17.41 -1.45
C GLY A 39 -8.85 -18.15 -2.79
N GLU A 40 -8.82 -19.48 -2.73
CA GLU A 40 -8.56 -20.35 -3.90
C GLU A 40 -9.55 -20.17 -5.06
N ALA A 41 -10.75 -19.66 -4.78
CA ALA A 41 -11.76 -19.42 -5.82
C ALA A 41 -11.33 -18.36 -6.84
N LEU A 42 -10.35 -17.51 -6.54
CA LEU A 42 -9.83 -16.43 -7.38
C LEU A 42 -10.94 -15.61 -8.07
N SER A 43 -12.09 -15.48 -7.41
CA SER A 43 -13.24 -14.78 -7.98
C SER A 43 -12.91 -13.31 -8.20
N ALA A 44 -13.22 -12.80 -9.41
CA ALA A 44 -12.99 -11.40 -9.72
C ALA A 44 -13.85 -10.47 -8.84
N PHE A 45 -13.30 -9.28 -8.56
CA PHE A 45 -14.07 -8.19 -7.96
C PHE A 45 -15.10 -7.66 -8.97
N ASP A 46 -16.23 -7.24 -8.47
CA ASP A 46 -17.17 -6.36 -9.17
C ASP A 46 -17.15 -4.94 -8.54
N LEU A 47 -17.95 -4.03 -9.05
CA LEU A 47 -17.96 -2.64 -8.55
C LEU A 47 -18.45 -2.52 -7.10
N PRO A 48 -19.52 -3.22 -6.65
CA PRO A 48 -19.88 -3.29 -5.24
C PRO A 48 -18.77 -3.82 -4.35
N ASP A 49 -18.00 -4.81 -4.80
CA ASP A 49 -16.86 -5.36 -4.07
C ASP A 49 -15.77 -4.32 -3.85
N VAL A 50 -15.39 -3.58 -4.92
CA VAL A 50 -14.40 -2.49 -4.84
C VAL A 50 -14.84 -1.45 -3.81
N LYS A 51 -16.10 -1.04 -3.87
CA LYS A 51 -16.67 -0.08 -2.92
C LYS A 51 -16.59 -0.60 -1.49
N THR A 52 -17.01 -1.83 -1.26
CA THR A 52 -16.96 -2.47 0.06
C THR A 52 -15.54 -2.57 0.58
N PHE A 53 -14.59 -2.97 -0.27
CA PHE A 53 -13.18 -3.04 0.11
C PHE A 53 -12.65 -1.68 0.56
N ILE A 54 -12.86 -0.63 -0.23
CA ILE A 54 -12.38 0.73 0.11
C ILE A 54 -13.06 1.26 1.38
N GLN A 55 -14.36 1.08 1.52
CA GLN A 55 -15.07 1.50 2.73
C GLN A 55 -14.56 0.78 3.98
N THR A 56 -14.29 -0.52 3.89
CA THR A 56 -13.72 -1.30 5.00
C THR A 56 -12.31 -0.84 5.32
N ALA A 57 -11.46 -0.65 4.32
CA ALA A 57 -10.09 -0.20 4.50
C ALA A 57 -10.00 1.20 5.14
N THR A 58 -10.98 2.06 4.85
CA THR A 58 -11.05 3.45 5.33
C THR A 58 -12.06 3.66 6.46
N SER A 59 -12.53 2.59 7.10
CA SER A 59 -13.55 2.65 8.16
C SER A 59 -13.12 3.44 9.41
N HIS A 60 -11.83 3.53 9.69
CA HIS A 60 -11.30 4.39 10.75
C HIS A 60 -10.97 5.78 10.20
N ALA A 61 -11.28 6.82 10.95
CA ALA A 61 -11.22 8.23 10.53
C ALA A 61 -9.87 8.69 9.98
N TYR A 62 -8.77 8.02 10.35
CA TYR A 62 -7.42 8.38 9.92
C TYR A 62 -6.87 7.46 8.83
N ASN A 63 -7.56 6.37 8.50
CA ASN A 63 -7.17 5.50 7.40
C ASN A 63 -7.45 6.19 6.06
N ARG A 64 -6.56 6.02 5.12
CA ARG A 64 -6.63 6.67 3.81
C ARG A 64 -6.36 5.66 2.71
N CYS A 65 -7.14 5.74 1.66
CA CYS A 65 -6.84 5.10 0.39
C CYS A 65 -6.46 6.20 -0.60
N LEU A 66 -5.30 6.06 -1.24
CA LEU A 66 -4.85 6.95 -2.29
C LEU A 66 -4.85 6.19 -3.62
N ALA A 67 -5.47 6.76 -4.64
CA ALA A 67 -5.34 6.30 -6.01
C ALA A 67 -3.98 6.72 -6.56
N ILE A 68 -3.34 5.83 -7.30
CA ILE A 68 -2.07 6.10 -7.98
C ILE A 68 -2.38 6.30 -9.47
N ARG A 69 -2.09 7.49 -9.98
CA ARG A 69 -2.31 7.85 -11.38
C ARG A 69 -1.00 8.19 -12.07
N LEU A 70 -0.94 7.92 -13.37
CA LEU A 70 0.12 8.45 -14.22
C LEU A 70 -0.08 9.97 -14.37
N ARG A 71 0.97 10.73 -14.11
CA ARG A 71 0.93 12.20 -14.21
C ARG A 71 0.67 12.67 -15.64
N GLU A 72 1.24 11.99 -16.62
CA GLU A 72 1.14 12.36 -18.03
C GLU A 72 -0.28 12.19 -18.59
N THR A 73 -0.95 11.09 -18.26
CA THR A 73 -2.22 10.70 -18.87
C THR A 73 -3.42 10.79 -17.94
N GLY A 74 -3.19 10.86 -16.63
CA GLY A 74 -4.22 10.74 -15.61
C GLY A 74 -4.74 9.32 -15.41
N ALA A 75 -4.22 8.33 -16.15
CA ALA A 75 -4.67 6.94 -16.04
C ALA A 75 -4.43 6.40 -14.64
N LEU A 76 -5.44 5.80 -14.04
CA LEU A 76 -5.33 5.13 -12.74
C LEU A 76 -4.62 3.79 -12.93
N ILE A 77 -3.51 3.60 -12.23
CA ILE A 77 -2.66 2.41 -12.34
C ILE A 77 -2.50 1.65 -11.03
N GLY A 78 -3.04 2.16 -9.92
CA GLY A 78 -2.87 1.49 -8.64
C GLY A 78 -3.56 2.19 -7.49
N ALA A 79 -3.36 1.65 -6.30
CA ALA A 79 -3.81 2.22 -5.05
C ALA A 79 -2.88 1.87 -3.89
N VAL A 80 -2.91 2.69 -2.86
CA VAL A 80 -2.26 2.44 -1.58
C VAL A 80 -3.23 2.73 -0.44
N VAL A 81 -3.21 1.88 0.58
CA VAL A 81 -3.93 2.11 1.83
C VAL A 81 -2.92 2.40 2.93
N VAL A 82 -3.08 3.55 3.56
CA VAL A 82 -2.31 3.97 4.74
C VAL A 82 -3.24 3.85 5.95
N VAL A 83 -2.87 2.99 6.88
CA VAL A 83 -3.56 2.78 8.15
C VAL A 83 -2.90 3.66 9.19
N ALA A 84 -3.65 4.62 9.72
CA ALA A 84 -3.13 5.52 10.74
C ALA A 84 -2.96 4.81 12.08
N PRO A 85 -2.04 5.29 12.92
CA PRO A 85 -1.94 4.80 14.28
C PRO A 85 -3.24 5.04 15.05
N HIS A 86 -3.63 4.04 15.81
CA HIS A 86 -4.72 4.13 16.77
C HIS A 86 -4.29 3.46 18.08
N THR A 87 -5.17 3.38 19.05
CA THR A 87 -4.86 2.79 20.36
C THR A 87 -4.14 1.44 20.21
N GLY A 88 -2.90 1.36 20.68
CA GLY A 88 -2.05 0.17 20.62
C GLY A 88 -1.17 0.03 19.37
N GLN A 89 -1.26 0.97 18.43
CA GLN A 89 -0.43 0.99 17.22
C GLN A 89 0.27 2.36 17.10
N PRO A 90 1.52 2.50 17.57
CA PRO A 90 2.18 3.80 17.66
C PRO A 90 2.69 4.35 16.32
N TYR A 91 2.69 3.56 15.25
CA TYR A 91 3.21 3.92 13.94
C TYR A 91 2.18 3.67 12.83
N PRO A 92 2.22 4.44 11.72
CA PRO A 92 1.40 4.16 10.54
C PRO A 92 1.81 2.84 9.89
N TRP A 93 0.83 2.21 9.22
CA TRP A 93 1.02 0.99 8.47
C TRP A 93 0.65 1.19 7.01
N LEU A 94 1.40 0.57 6.11
CA LEU A 94 0.98 0.40 4.73
C LEU A 94 0.15 -0.90 4.66
N GLY A 95 -1.16 -0.74 4.60
CA GLY A 95 -2.10 -1.87 4.58
C GLY A 95 -2.24 -2.52 3.21
N LEU A 96 -1.99 -1.77 2.14
CA LEU A 96 -2.01 -2.22 0.76
C LEU A 96 -1.13 -1.31 -0.09
N LEU A 97 -0.39 -1.89 -1.01
CA LEU A 97 0.14 -1.24 -2.21
C LEU A 97 -0.11 -2.19 -3.38
N ILE A 98 -0.86 -1.75 -4.36
CA ILE A 98 -1.20 -2.53 -5.54
C ILE A 98 -1.04 -1.68 -6.81
N LEU A 99 -0.39 -2.23 -7.82
CA LEU A 99 -0.34 -1.68 -9.17
C LEU A 99 -0.98 -2.65 -10.15
N ASP A 100 -1.64 -2.12 -11.16
CA ASP A 100 -2.06 -2.89 -12.32
C ASP A 100 -0.86 -3.67 -12.87
N SER A 101 -1.07 -4.94 -13.17
CA SER A 101 -0.01 -5.86 -13.63
C SER A 101 0.73 -5.35 -14.85
N ALA A 102 0.07 -4.60 -15.74
CA ALA A 102 0.67 -3.98 -16.92
C ALA A 102 1.71 -2.90 -16.59
N TRP A 103 1.65 -2.34 -15.37
CA TRP A 103 2.52 -1.24 -14.92
C TRP A 103 3.57 -1.67 -13.90
N GLN A 104 3.58 -2.93 -13.52
CA GLN A 104 4.60 -3.50 -12.64
C GLN A 104 5.97 -3.63 -13.33
N GLY A 105 7.05 -3.69 -12.55
CA GLY A 105 8.40 -3.87 -13.06
C GLY A 105 9.00 -2.64 -13.77
N ARG A 106 8.42 -1.46 -13.60
CA ARG A 106 8.85 -0.20 -14.22
C ARG A 106 9.37 0.84 -13.22
N GLY A 107 9.57 0.45 -11.95
CA GLY A 107 10.01 1.36 -10.89
C GLY A 107 8.91 2.23 -10.29
N LEU A 108 7.67 2.19 -10.80
CA LEU A 108 6.58 3.05 -10.34
C LEU A 108 6.12 2.70 -8.92
N GLY A 109 6.19 1.43 -8.52
CA GLY A 109 5.92 1.02 -7.14
C GLY A 109 6.90 1.61 -6.15
N ALA A 110 8.18 1.62 -6.47
CA ALA A 110 9.22 2.24 -5.65
C ALA A 110 9.03 3.76 -5.55
N GLU A 111 8.69 4.42 -6.66
CA GLU A 111 8.38 5.86 -6.70
C GLU A 111 7.17 6.20 -5.82
N ALA A 112 6.11 5.41 -5.89
CA ALA A 112 4.93 5.59 -5.03
C ALA A 112 5.28 5.41 -3.54
N VAL A 113 6.07 4.40 -3.18
CA VAL A 113 6.52 4.18 -1.79
C VAL A 113 7.31 5.37 -1.29
N GLN A 114 8.26 5.88 -2.07
CA GLN A 114 9.05 7.05 -1.68
C GLN A 114 8.16 8.27 -1.42
N ALA A 115 7.21 8.56 -2.29
CA ALA A 115 6.28 9.68 -2.11
C ALA A 115 5.46 9.56 -0.82
N ILE A 116 5.01 8.33 -0.49
CA ILE A 116 4.26 8.08 0.74
C ILE A 116 5.15 8.27 1.97
N GLU A 117 6.37 7.77 1.94
CA GLU A 117 7.34 7.92 3.03
C GLU A 117 7.68 9.39 3.27
N GLU A 118 7.88 10.17 2.22
CA GLU A 118 8.08 11.62 2.31
C GLU A 118 6.84 12.32 2.91
N GLY A 119 5.64 11.94 2.48
CA GLY A 119 4.40 12.46 3.05
C GLY A 119 4.23 12.11 4.52
N LEU A 120 4.55 10.89 4.93
CA LEU A 120 4.53 10.48 6.33
C LEU A 120 5.57 11.25 7.16
N THR A 121 6.77 11.45 6.62
CA THR A 121 7.81 12.25 7.26
C THR A 121 7.36 13.70 7.48
N GLN A 122 6.70 14.31 6.50
CA GLN A 122 6.14 15.66 6.61
C GLN A 122 5.03 15.75 7.66
N GLU A 123 4.32 14.65 7.92
CA GLU A 123 3.36 14.54 9.02
C GLU A 123 4.01 14.31 10.39
N GLY A 124 5.33 14.17 10.44
CA GLY A 124 6.12 13.98 11.67
C GLY A 124 6.34 12.53 12.08
N TRP A 125 5.98 11.56 11.21
CA TRP A 125 6.24 10.15 11.49
C TRP A 125 7.71 9.80 11.26
N THR A 126 8.25 8.98 12.15
CA THR A 126 9.66 8.58 12.14
C THR A 126 9.85 7.12 11.73
N GLU A 127 8.78 6.35 11.63
CA GLU A 127 8.81 4.94 11.29
C GLU A 127 7.50 4.54 10.60
N VAL A 128 7.55 3.57 9.71
CA VAL A 128 6.39 2.99 9.04
C VAL A 128 6.50 1.46 9.03
N HIS A 129 5.37 0.80 9.20
CA HIS A 129 5.26 -0.65 9.30
C HIS A 129 4.42 -1.23 8.17
N LEU A 130 4.60 -2.51 7.91
CA LEU A 130 3.75 -3.30 7.04
C LEU A 130 3.83 -4.79 7.36
N CYS A 131 2.94 -5.54 6.76
CA CYS A 131 2.86 -6.98 6.91
C CYS A 131 2.82 -7.63 5.51
N VAL A 132 3.61 -8.67 5.32
CA VAL A 132 3.66 -9.44 4.08
C VAL A 132 3.38 -10.90 4.37
N LEU A 133 2.50 -11.55 3.60
CA LEU A 133 2.29 -12.99 3.70
C LEU A 133 3.62 -13.72 3.47
N GLU A 134 3.92 -14.70 4.30
CA GLU A 134 5.15 -15.50 4.18
C GLU A 134 5.27 -16.18 2.81
N ALA A 135 4.14 -16.61 2.25
CA ALA A 135 4.07 -17.20 0.92
C ALA A 135 4.40 -16.21 -0.21
N SER A 136 4.36 -14.89 0.04
CA SER A 136 4.59 -13.84 -0.96
C SER A 136 6.06 -13.40 -1.02
N SER A 137 6.96 -14.29 -1.45
CA SER A 137 8.40 -14.01 -1.54
C SER A 137 8.72 -12.81 -2.44
N ARG A 138 7.96 -12.61 -3.52
CA ARG A 138 8.09 -11.47 -4.44
C ARG A 138 7.77 -10.15 -3.75
N ALA A 139 6.69 -10.10 -2.98
CA ALA A 139 6.32 -8.91 -2.22
C ALA A 139 7.38 -8.60 -1.15
N ARG A 140 7.85 -9.62 -0.42
CA ARG A 140 8.91 -9.46 0.56
C ARG A 140 10.18 -8.87 -0.07
N ALA A 141 10.65 -9.43 -1.20
CA ALA A 141 11.82 -8.94 -1.90
C ALA A 141 11.65 -7.50 -2.38
N PHE A 142 10.44 -7.11 -2.83
CA PHE A 142 10.14 -5.73 -3.18
C PHE A 142 10.34 -4.79 -1.97
N TRP A 143 9.76 -5.10 -0.82
CA TRP A 143 9.85 -4.25 0.35
C TRP A 143 11.26 -4.18 0.93
N GLU A 144 12.00 -5.29 0.92
CA GLU A 144 13.41 -5.31 1.32
C GLU A 144 14.27 -4.39 0.42
N ARG A 145 14.00 -4.35 -0.90
CA ARG A 145 14.65 -3.39 -1.81
C ARG A 145 14.28 -1.93 -1.53
N GLN A 146 13.11 -1.68 -0.94
CA GLN A 146 12.72 -0.34 -0.48
C GLN A 146 13.33 0.02 0.89
N GLY A 147 14.15 -0.85 1.48
CA GLY A 147 14.83 -0.60 2.76
C GLY A 147 14.04 -1.03 3.99
N TYR A 148 12.96 -1.79 3.82
CA TYR A 148 12.24 -2.40 4.94
C TYR A 148 12.99 -3.62 5.46
N THR A 149 12.94 -3.81 6.78
CA THR A 149 13.58 -4.94 7.47
C THR A 149 12.54 -5.73 8.25
N VAL A 150 12.67 -7.05 8.23
CA VAL A 150 11.84 -7.94 9.04
C VAL A 150 12.23 -7.78 10.51
N TYR A 151 11.24 -7.59 11.38
CA TYR A 151 11.45 -7.50 12.82
C TYR A 151 10.62 -8.51 13.63
N GLY A 152 9.74 -9.23 12.98
CA GLY A 152 8.89 -10.22 13.63
C GLY A 152 8.00 -10.97 12.65
N GLU A 153 7.17 -11.83 13.21
CA GLU A 153 6.17 -12.57 12.48
C GLU A 153 4.84 -12.58 13.27
N ARG A 154 3.75 -12.78 12.56
CA ARG A 154 2.43 -12.98 13.17
C ARG A 154 1.55 -13.83 12.26
N ARG A 155 0.39 -14.21 12.75
CA ARG A 155 -0.69 -14.76 11.91
C ARG A 155 -1.71 -13.66 11.61
N ASP A 156 -2.23 -13.66 10.39
CA ASP A 156 -3.35 -12.81 10.02
C ASP A 156 -4.68 -13.37 10.55
N ARG A 157 -5.79 -12.72 10.19
CA ARG A 157 -7.12 -13.13 10.66
C ARG A 157 -7.55 -14.51 10.13
N GLU A 158 -7.02 -14.92 8.99
CA GLU A 158 -7.23 -16.23 8.36
C GLU A 158 -6.23 -17.28 8.86
N GLY A 159 -5.35 -16.95 9.81
CA GLY A 159 -4.34 -17.84 10.38
C GLY A 159 -3.10 -18.04 9.52
N ARG A 160 -2.93 -17.27 8.44
CA ARG A 160 -1.76 -17.36 7.55
C ARG A 160 -0.56 -16.67 8.16
N ALA A 161 0.62 -17.26 8.01
CA ALA A 161 1.87 -16.68 8.50
C ALA A 161 2.25 -15.40 7.71
N CYS A 162 2.65 -14.37 8.43
CA CYS A 162 3.05 -13.08 7.88
C CYS A 162 4.35 -12.59 8.51
N TRP A 163 5.22 -12.00 7.69
CA TRP A 163 6.35 -11.22 8.15
C TRP A 163 5.93 -9.81 8.50
N LEU A 164 6.42 -9.30 9.63
CA LEU A 164 6.31 -7.90 10.02
C LEU A 164 7.57 -7.17 9.58
N LEU A 165 7.40 -6.13 8.78
CA LEU A 165 8.51 -5.30 8.29
C LEU A 165 8.32 -3.86 8.74
N ARG A 166 9.43 -3.16 8.91
CA ARG A 166 9.46 -1.73 9.24
C ARG A 166 10.59 -1.01 8.54
N LYS A 167 10.44 0.30 8.44
CA LYS A 167 11.48 1.21 7.96
C LYS A 167 11.50 2.47 8.80
N SER A 168 12.69 2.91 9.22
CA SER A 168 12.89 4.24 9.79
C SER A 168 12.80 5.29 8.69
N LEU A 169 12.05 6.35 8.94
CA LEU A 169 11.89 7.51 8.05
C LEU A 169 12.85 8.65 8.44
N VAL A 170 13.53 8.52 9.57
CA VAL A 170 14.56 9.48 9.99
C VAL A 170 15.79 9.26 9.11
N MET A 171 16.20 10.29 8.38
CA MET A 171 17.49 10.29 7.70
C MET A 171 18.57 10.08 8.78
N GLY A 172 19.28 8.97 8.71
CA GLY A 172 20.43 8.75 9.56
C GLY A 172 21.39 9.92 9.42
N GLU A 173 21.78 10.55 10.53
CA GLU A 173 22.89 11.48 10.51
C GLU A 173 24.06 10.78 9.81
N PRO A 174 24.76 11.44 8.88
CA PRO A 174 25.97 10.85 8.32
C PRO A 174 26.91 10.52 9.49
N GLN A 175 27.21 9.25 9.65
CA GLN A 175 28.24 8.84 10.63
C GLN A 175 29.53 9.48 10.17
N HIS A 176 29.90 10.57 10.82
CA HIS A 176 31.25 11.13 10.75
C HIS A 176 32.16 10.13 11.48
N GLY A 177 32.71 9.22 10.71
CA GLY A 177 33.83 8.39 11.11
C GLY A 177 35.13 9.08 10.76
#